data_09b18cd01a565bdfd739def601dae507
#
_entry.id   09b18cd01a565bdfd739def601dae507
#
_cell.length_a   1.000
_cell.length_b   1.000
_cell.length_c   1.000
_cell.angle_alpha   90.00
_cell.angle_beta   90.00
_cell.angle_gamma   90.00
#
_symmetry.space_group_name_H-M   'P 1'
#
loop_
_entity.id
_entity.type
_entity.pdbx_description
1 polymer ?
#
loop_
_entity_poly.entity_id
_entity_poly.type
_entity_poly.pdbx_seq_one_letter_code
_entity_poly.pdbx_strand_id
1 'polypeptide(L)'
;MEKFNKVLAGNRIKSRRLELELTLSEIANMIGVAPSTIQRYEAGSIARPKIPVLKAIASALGVSYSWITGGADEIANMPANAYPADMSGNVRIPVIGRVAAGLACHADMDIEGYEYAPAEDINPDENYVYLRVKGDSMSPLILEDDLILVRCQDIVDSGTYAVVIIDNEDGVVKKIYMSKGRIELRSENPYYPPRIFEGEECARVRIFGKVIECKRKF
;
A
#
# COMPACT_ATOMS: atom_id res chain seq x y z
N MET A 1 -6.10 -8.15 27.24
CA MET A 1 -5.30 -8.95 26.27
C MET A 1 -5.68 -10.42 26.49
N GLU A 2 -6.41 -11.00 25.56
CA GLU A 2 -6.71 -12.43 25.60
C GLU A 2 -5.41 -13.24 25.50
N LYS A 3 -5.29 -14.23 26.39
CA LYS A 3 -4.10 -15.07 26.48
C LYS A 3 -4.10 -16.05 25.31
N PHE A 4 -3.10 -15.98 24.43
CA PHE A 4 -2.94 -16.90 23.29
C PHE A 4 -3.15 -18.36 23.69
N ASN A 5 -4.17 -19.01 23.13
CA ASN A 5 -4.48 -20.41 23.40
C ASN A 5 -3.73 -21.33 22.42
N LYS A 6 -2.56 -21.77 22.84
CA LYS A 6 -1.65 -22.61 22.03
C LYS A 6 -2.22 -23.98 21.66
N VAL A 7 -3.10 -24.56 22.49
CA VAL A 7 -3.74 -25.84 22.19
C VAL A 7 -4.80 -25.70 21.13
N LEU A 8 -5.62 -24.64 21.21
CA LEU A 8 -6.60 -24.33 20.18
C LEU A 8 -5.92 -24.04 18.84
N ALA A 9 -4.87 -23.24 18.84
CA ALA A 9 -4.09 -22.93 17.64
C ALA A 9 -3.49 -24.20 17.02
N GLY A 10 -2.90 -25.08 17.82
CA GLY A 10 -2.33 -26.33 17.35
C GLY A 10 -3.37 -27.27 16.73
N ASN A 11 -4.53 -27.41 17.37
CA ASN A 11 -5.63 -28.23 16.84
C ASN A 11 -6.13 -27.67 15.49
N ARG A 12 -6.31 -26.35 15.35
CA ARG A 12 -6.73 -25.71 14.10
C ARG A 12 -5.72 -25.93 12.98
N ILE A 13 -4.42 -25.74 13.25
CA ILE A 13 -3.34 -26.00 12.29
C ILE A 13 -3.42 -27.45 11.81
N LYS A 14 -3.51 -28.42 12.74
CA LYS A 14 -3.58 -29.84 12.41
C LYS A 14 -4.81 -30.19 11.59
N SER A 15 -6.00 -29.73 12.00
CA SER A 15 -7.25 -30.01 11.28
C SER A 15 -7.18 -29.50 9.85
N ARG A 16 -6.73 -28.23 9.68
CA ARG A 16 -6.65 -27.61 8.35
C ARG A 16 -5.63 -28.28 7.45
N ARG A 17 -4.47 -28.70 8.00
CA ARG A 17 -3.49 -29.47 7.25
C ARG A 17 -4.07 -30.78 6.73
N LEU A 18 -4.81 -31.50 7.58
CA LEU A 18 -5.43 -32.78 7.21
C LEU A 18 -6.54 -32.60 6.17
N GLU A 19 -7.35 -31.54 6.26
CA GLU A 19 -8.35 -31.17 5.24
C GLU A 19 -7.71 -30.91 3.88
N LEU A 20 -6.52 -30.34 3.84
CA LEU A 20 -5.74 -30.06 2.63
C LEU A 20 -4.88 -31.27 2.19
N GLU A 21 -4.99 -32.42 2.90
CA GLU A 21 -4.22 -33.64 2.64
C GLU A 21 -2.68 -33.42 2.66
N LEU A 22 -2.21 -32.37 3.35
CA LEU A 22 -0.79 -32.03 3.44
C LEU A 22 -0.09 -32.81 4.54
N THR A 23 1.16 -33.23 4.28
CA THR A 23 2.07 -33.80 5.27
C THR A 23 2.77 -32.71 6.07
N LEU A 24 3.32 -33.06 7.23
CA LEU A 24 4.16 -32.18 8.05
C LEU A 24 5.38 -31.65 7.25
N SER A 25 5.95 -32.51 6.38
CA SER A 25 7.10 -32.18 5.57
C SER A 25 6.78 -31.17 4.48
N GLU A 26 5.62 -31.26 3.84
CA GLU A 26 5.20 -30.33 2.81
C GLU A 26 5.02 -28.91 3.37
N ILE A 27 4.28 -28.76 4.49
CA ILE A 27 4.15 -27.45 5.14
C ILE A 27 5.52 -26.92 5.59
N ALA A 28 6.34 -27.77 6.17
CA ALA A 28 7.67 -27.39 6.65
C ALA A 28 8.54 -26.84 5.50
N ASN A 29 8.49 -27.49 4.33
CA ASN A 29 9.20 -27.05 3.13
C ASN A 29 8.66 -25.71 2.60
N MET A 30 7.32 -25.53 2.57
CA MET A 30 6.70 -24.27 2.12
C MET A 30 7.17 -23.06 2.91
N ILE A 31 7.42 -23.23 4.23
CA ILE A 31 7.78 -22.12 5.12
C ILE A 31 9.24 -22.12 5.58
N GLY A 32 10.07 -23.03 5.06
CA GLY A 32 11.50 -23.09 5.35
C GLY A 32 11.86 -23.49 6.78
N VAL A 33 11.11 -24.42 7.40
CA VAL A 33 11.37 -24.93 8.75
C VAL A 33 11.49 -26.48 8.77
N ALA A 34 11.97 -27.03 9.88
CA ALA A 34 11.98 -28.49 10.04
C ALA A 34 10.56 -29.05 10.30
N PRO A 35 10.21 -30.26 9.81
CA PRO A 35 8.91 -30.90 10.07
C PRO A 35 8.58 -31.06 11.57
N SER A 36 9.57 -31.27 12.39
CA SER A 36 9.42 -31.32 13.86
C SER A 36 8.96 -29.95 14.43
N THR A 37 9.24 -28.85 13.77
CA THR A 37 8.74 -27.53 14.17
C THR A 37 7.23 -27.47 13.98
N ILE A 38 6.71 -27.89 12.83
CA ILE A 38 5.26 -27.93 12.56
C ILE A 38 4.57 -28.86 13.57
N GLN A 39 5.13 -30.04 13.77
CA GLN A 39 4.60 -30.99 14.77
C GLN A 39 4.48 -30.38 16.18
N ARG A 40 5.46 -29.59 16.61
CA ARG A 40 5.42 -28.88 17.89
C ARG A 40 4.39 -27.76 17.94
N TYR A 41 4.13 -27.09 16.84
CA TYR A 41 3.03 -26.10 16.74
C TYR A 41 1.68 -26.81 16.83
N GLU A 42 1.47 -27.91 16.10
CA GLU A 42 0.24 -28.71 16.16
C GLU A 42 -0.03 -29.29 17.55
N ALA A 43 1.02 -29.77 18.24
CA ALA A 43 0.91 -30.28 19.60
C ALA A 43 0.71 -29.20 20.67
N GLY A 44 0.74 -27.91 20.31
CA GLY A 44 0.68 -26.81 21.28
C GLY A 44 1.81 -26.79 22.30
N SER A 45 2.94 -27.46 22.01
CA SER A 45 4.05 -27.67 22.97
C SER A 45 5.03 -26.49 23.01
N ILE A 46 4.87 -25.48 22.13
CA ILE A 46 5.75 -24.29 22.08
C ILE A 46 5.31 -23.28 23.14
N ALA A 47 6.19 -23.04 24.12
CA ALA A 47 5.89 -22.11 25.22
C ALA A 47 5.70 -20.68 24.78
N ARG A 48 6.50 -20.22 23.80
CA ARG A 48 6.47 -18.89 23.21
C ARG A 48 6.44 -18.99 21.68
N PRO A 49 5.26 -19.13 21.07
CA PRO A 49 5.14 -19.20 19.61
C PRO A 49 5.62 -17.90 18.96
N LYS A 50 6.41 -18.03 17.90
CA LYS A 50 6.88 -16.87 17.12
C LYS A 50 5.79 -16.44 16.14
N ILE A 51 5.35 -15.18 16.23
CA ILE A 51 4.32 -14.62 15.35
C ILE A 51 4.65 -14.80 13.86
N PRO A 52 5.89 -14.52 13.39
CA PRO A 52 6.23 -14.73 11.98
C PRO A 52 6.02 -16.17 11.51
N VAL A 53 6.34 -17.17 12.36
CA VAL A 53 6.16 -18.58 12.01
C VAL A 53 4.67 -18.94 11.96
N LEU A 54 3.85 -18.46 12.91
CA LEU A 54 2.40 -18.67 12.87
C LEU A 54 1.75 -18.01 11.64
N LYS A 55 2.20 -16.82 11.23
CA LYS A 55 1.74 -16.18 10.00
C LYS A 55 2.12 -16.99 8.75
N ALA A 56 3.35 -17.51 8.69
CA ALA A 56 3.80 -18.36 7.59
C ALA A 56 3.00 -19.67 7.51
N ILE A 57 2.71 -20.31 8.67
CA ILE A 57 1.83 -21.49 8.74
C ILE A 57 0.41 -21.14 8.25
N ALA A 58 -0.14 -20.01 8.68
CA ALA A 58 -1.45 -19.54 8.25
C ALA A 58 -1.51 -19.37 6.72
N SER A 59 -0.53 -18.71 6.13
CA SER A 59 -0.39 -18.53 4.69
C SER A 59 -0.31 -19.88 3.95
N ALA A 60 0.54 -20.81 4.42
CA ALA A 60 0.67 -22.14 3.81
C ALA A 60 -0.62 -22.99 3.88
N LEU A 61 -1.45 -22.76 4.90
CA LEU A 61 -2.73 -23.45 5.10
C LEU A 61 -3.93 -22.72 4.46
N GLY A 62 -3.71 -21.55 3.85
CA GLY A 62 -4.78 -20.73 3.27
C GLY A 62 -5.80 -20.24 4.29
N VAL A 63 -5.35 -19.87 5.50
CA VAL A 63 -6.19 -19.36 6.59
C VAL A 63 -5.62 -18.07 7.16
N SER A 64 -6.44 -17.27 7.85
CA SER A 64 -5.95 -16.08 8.54
C SER A 64 -5.18 -16.42 9.82
N TYR A 65 -4.23 -15.55 10.21
CA TYR A 65 -3.59 -15.62 11.53
C TYR A 65 -4.62 -15.53 12.66
N SER A 66 -5.65 -14.69 12.47
CA SER A 66 -6.77 -14.55 13.40
C SER A 66 -7.51 -15.86 13.63
N TRP A 67 -7.77 -16.61 12.56
CA TRP A 67 -8.38 -17.93 12.67
C TRP A 67 -7.52 -18.91 13.49
N ILE A 68 -6.22 -19.00 13.23
CA ILE A 68 -5.34 -19.87 14.04
C ILE A 68 -5.41 -19.51 15.52
N THR A 69 -5.49 -18.22 15.85
CA THR A 69 -5.42 -17.73 17.23
C THR A 69 -6.76 -17.71 17.98
N GLY A 70 -7.85 -18.13 17.37
CA GLY A 70 -9.16 -18.26 18.00
C GLY A 70 -10.26 -17.32 17.45
N GLY A 71 -9.93 -16.48 16.49
CA GLY A 71 -10.90 -15.62 15.80
C GLY A 71 -11.82 -16.38 14.85
N ALA A 72 -12.80 -15.68 14.27
CA ALA A 72 -13.62 -16.18 13.17
C ALA A 72 -12.78 -16.35 11.90
N ASP A 73 -13.14 -17.34 11.09
CA ASP A 73 -12.52 -17.54 9.79
C ASP A 73 -13.25 -16.69 8.75
N GLU A 74 -12.68 -15.53 8.45
CA GLU A 74 -13.20 -14.68 7.36
C GLU A 74 -13.04 -15.35 5.99
N ILE A 75 -12.18 -16.37 5.89
CA ILE A 75 -11.87 -17.09 4.66
C ILE A 75 -12.91 -18.21 4.40
N ALA A 76 -13.57 -18.74 5.44
CA ALA A 76 -14.57 -19.83 5.30
C ALA A 76 -15.77 -19.46 4.40
N ASN A 77 -16.00 -18.19 4.13
CA ASN A 77 -17.05 -17.69 3.23
C ASN A 77 -16.53 -17.26 1.85
N MET A 78 -15.26 -17.49 1.54
CA MET A 78 -14.72 -17.15 0.21
C MET A 78 -15.13 -18.21 -0.83
N PRO A 79 -15.44 -17.80 -2.07
CA PRO A 79 -15.64 -18.72 -3.17
C PRO A 79 -14.41 -19.63 -3.35
N ALA A 80 -14.62 -20.89 -3.82
CA ALA A 80 -13.58 -21.90 -3.97
C ALA A 80 -12.40 -21.48 -4.90
N ASN A 81 -12.59 -20.42 -5.70
CA ASN A 81 -11.60 -19.83 -6.60
C ASN A 81 -11.03 -18.49 -6.08
N ALA A 82 -11.37 -18.09 -4.85
CA ALA A 82 -10.81 -16.90 -4.23
C ALA A 82 -9.64 -17.31 -3.31
N TYR A 83 -8.54 -16.59 -3.43
CA TYR A 83 -7.37 -16.77 -2.59
C TYR A 83 -7.26 -15.59 -1.62
N PRO A 84 -6.83 -15.81 -0.35
CA PRO A 84 -6.51 -14.72 0.55
C PRO A 84 -5.46 -13.82 -0.09
N ALA A 85 -5.67 -12.50 -0.05
CA ALA A 85 -4.65 -11.58 -0.50
C ALA A 85 -3.38 -11.76 0.36
N ASP A 86 -2.27 -12.10 -0.28
CA ASP A 86 -0.96 -12.08 0.39
C ASP A 86 -0.54 -10.62 0.59
N MET A 87 -0.68 -10.14 1.82
CA MET A 87 -0.27 -8.78 2.21
C MET A 87 1.19 -8.73 2.69
N SER A 88 1.93 -9.86 2.68
CA SER A 88 3.31 -9.91 3.18
C SER A 88 4.29 -9.10 2.33
N GLY A 89 3.96 -8.90 1.04
CA GLY A 89 4.72 -8.09 0.09
C GLY A 89 4.21 -6.65 -0.07
N ASN A 90 3.38 -6.14 0.85
CA ASN A 90 2.84 -4.78 0.73
C ASN A 90 3.42 -3.83 1.78
N VAL A 91 3.64 -2.59 1.37
CA VAL A 91 4.07 -1.48 2.22
C VAL A 91 2.87 -0.61 2.56
N ARG A 92 2.74 -0.25 3.83
CA ARG A 92 1.70 0.64 4.33
C ARG A 92 2.09 2.09 4.09
N ILE A 93 1.32 2.82 3.28
CA ILE A 93 1.56 4.20 2.88
C ILE A 93 0.47 5.10 3.48
N PRO A 94 0.81 6.27 4.06
CA PRO A 94 -0.19 7.20 4.58
C PRO A 94 -1.02 7.81 3.44
N VAL A 95 -2.32 7.97 3.70
CA VAL A 95 -3.25 8.74 2.86
C VAL A 95 -3.39 10.12 3.48
N ILE A 96 -3.10 11.16 2.71
CA ILE A 96 -3.23 12.56 3.13
C ILE A 96 -4.30 13.26 2.31
N GLY A 97 -5.12 14.07 2.99
CA GLY A 97 -6.25 14.77 2.36
C GLY A 97 -5.85 16.02 1.59
N ARG A 98 -4.74 16.66 1.98
CA ARG A 98 -4.28 17.92 1.39
C ARG A 98 -2.77 18.03 1.44
N VAL A 99 -2.18 18.57 0.37
CA VAL A 99 -0.77 19.00 0.35
C VAL A 99 -0.75 20.49 0.58
N ALA A 100 -0.39 20.90 1.79
CA ALA A 100 -0.25 22.31 2.14
C ALA A 100 1.17 22.82 1.83
N ALA A 101 1.26 24.12 1.52
CA ALA A 101 2.53 24.79 1.30
C ALA A 101 3.40 24.75 2.58
N GLY A 102 4.71 24.53 2.40
CA GLY A 102 5.69 24.57 3.49
C GLY A 102 5.95 23.22 4.17
N LEU A 103 5.15 22.20 3.92
CA LEU A 103 5.39 20.86 4.48
C LEU A 103 6.35 20.07 3.59
N ALA A 104 7.50 19.70 4.13
CA ALA A 104 8.26 18.57 3.61
C ALA A 104 7.44 17.28 3.81
N CYS A 105 7.65 16.25 3.00
CA CYS A 105 6.90 14.97 3.04
C CYS A 105 6.86 14.28 4.43
N HIS A 106 7.30 14.89 5.50
CA HIS A 106 7.50 14.27 6.82
C HIS A 106 6.93 15.03 8.02
N ALA A 107 6.47 16.28 7.87
CA ALA A 107 6.05 17.08 9.01
C ALA A 107 4.56 17.43 8.91
N ASP A 108 3.80 17.10 9.96
CA ASP A 108 2.43 17.55 10.24
C ASP A 108 1.41 17.37 9.09
N MET A 109 1.49 16.25 8.37
CA MET A 109 0.48 15.90 7.38
C MET A 109 -0.81 15.45 8.07
N ASP A 110 -1.94 15.97 7.59
CA ASP A 110 -3.26 15.50 8.02
C ASP A 110 -3.50 14.11 7.41
N ILE A 111 -3.14 13.07 8.18
CA ILE A 111 -3.26 11.68 7.76
C ILE A 111 -4.72 11.24 7.95
N GLU A 112 -5.44 11.07 6.85
CA GLU A 112 -6.82 10.56 6.83
C GLU A 112 -6.89 9.04 7.05
N GLY A 113 -5.80 8.32 6.78
CA GLY A 113 -5.76 6.87 6.86
C GLY A 113 -4.49 6.28 6.25
N TYR A 114 -4.59 5.02 5.86
CA TYR A 114 -3.49 4.31 5.21
C TYR A 114 -4.01 3.43 4.10
N GLU A 115 -3.20 3.27 3.05
CA GLU A 115 -3.44 2.36 1.95
C GLU A 115 -2.19 1.51 1.74
N TYR A 116 -2.30 0.41 0.98
CA TYR A 116 -1.20 -0.52 0.75
C TYR A 116 -0.75 -0.45 -0.70
N ALA A 117 0.57 -0.44 -0.91
CA ALA A 117 1.21 -0.55 -2.22
C ALA A 117 2.11 -1.80 -2.26
N PRO A 118 2.27 -2.47 -3.43
CA PRO A 118 3.23 -3.56 -3.58
C PRO A 118 4.64 -3.10 -3.22
N ALA A 119 5.38 -3.91 -2.45
CA ALA A 119 6.74 -3.56 -2.04
C ALA A 119 7.70 -3.43 -3.24
N GLU A 120 7.41 -4.11 -4.35
CA GLU A 120 8.18 -4.03 -5.60
C GLU A 120 8.09 -2.64 -6.27
N ASP A 121 7.02 -1.88 -6.00
CA ASP A 121 6.81 -0.53 -6.54
C ASP A 121 7.37 0.56 -5.61
N ILE A 122 7.84 0.18 -4.41
CA ILE A 122 8.28 1.09 -3.36
C ILE A 122 9.77 0.95 -3.11
N ASN A 123 10.52 2.00 -3.39
CA ASN A 123 11.91 2.08 -2.97
C ASN A 123 11.96 2.48 -1.48
N PRO A 124 12.56 1.66 -0.59
CA PRO A 124 12.58 1.93 0.85
C PRO A 124 13.38 3.19 1.25
N ASP A 125 14.24 3.69 0.37
CA ASP A 125 15.04 4.90 0.58
C ASP A 125 14.31 6.18 0.15
N GLU A 126 13.09 6.06 -0.39
CA GLU A 126 12.27 7.18 -0.87
C GLU A 126 10.98 7.30 -0.05
N ASN A 127 10.33 8.45 -0.13
CA ASN A 127 9.11 8.73 0.60
C ASN A 127 7.90 8.72 -0.33
N TYR A 128 6.82 8.12 0.16
CA TYR A 128 5.58 7.98 -0.60
C TYR A 128 4.38 8.38 0.23
N VAL A 129 3.39 8.95 -0.43
CA VAL A 129 2.08 9.25 0.14
C VAL A 129 1.00 8.91 -0.88
N TYR A 130 -0.17 8.52 -0.39
CA TYR A 130 -1.39 8.56 -1.19
C TYR A 130 -2.09 9.91 -1.00
N LEU A 131 -2.56 10.48 -2.11
CA LEU A 131 -3.38 11.68 -2.13
C LEU A 131 -4.76 11.35 -2.69
N ARG A 132 -5.80 11.85 -2.06
CA ARG A 132 -7.15 11.83 -2.60
C ARG A 132 -7.32 12.99 -3.57
N VAL A 133 -7.70 12.67 -4.79
CA VAL A 133 -7.91 13.66 -5.85
C VAL A 133 -9.21 14.42 -5.62
N LYS A 134 -9.17 15.73 -5.77
CA LYS A 134 -10.33 16.61 -5.74
C LYS A 134 -10.48 17.35 -7.07
N GLY A 135 -11.71 17.43 -7.54
CA GLY A 135 -12.06 18.06 -8.80
C GLY A 135 -11.78 17.20 -10.04
N ASP A 136 -12.08 17.75 -11.20
CA ASP A 136 -12.18 17.05 -12.47
C ASP A 136 -11.13 17.46 -13.52
N SER A 137 -10.16 18.27 -13.14
CA SER A 137 -9.18 18.83 -14.11
C SER A 137 -8.31 17.77 -14.80
N MET A 138 -8.22 16.57 -14.24
CA MET A 138 -7.46 15.44 -14.79
C MET A 138 -8.37 14.36 -15.40
N SER A 139 -9.67 14.62 -15.48
CA SER A 139 -10.63 13.73 -16.16
C SER A 139 -10.35 13.67 -17.67
N PRO A 140 -10.54 12.49 -18.32
CA PRO A 140 -11.08 11.24 -17.79
C PRO A 140 -10.04 10.30 -17.17
N LEU A 141 -8.75 10.67 -17.18
CA LEU A 141 -7.66 9.79 -16.77
C LEU A 141 -7.66 9.57 -15.24
N ILE A 142 -7.70 10.67 -14.48
CA ILE A 142 -7.78 10.67 -13.02
C ILE A 142 -9.08 11.39 -12.65
N LEU A 143 -9.92 10.74 -11.87
CA LEU A 143 -11.23 11.26 -11.48
C LEU A 143 -11.21 11.76 -10.03
N GLU A 144 -12.24 12.51 -9.67
CA GLU A 144 -12.49 12.87 -8.28
C GLU A 144 -12.60 11.61 -7.41
N ASP A 145 -12.10 11.68 -6.18
CA ASP A 145 -12.00 10.59 -5.20
C ASP A 145 -11.01 9.45 -5.56
N ASP A 146 -10.37 9.46 -6.73
CA ASP A 146 -9.26 8.55 -6.96
C ASP A 146 -8.13 8.76 -5.95
N LEU A 147 -7.43 7.69 -5.60
CA LEU A 147 -6.20 7.76 -4.81
C LEU A 147 -4.99 7.67 -5.74
N ILE A 148 -4.13 8.67 -5.70
CA ILE A 148 -2.86 8.66 -6.43
C ILE A 148 -1.70 8.38 -5.49
N LEU A 149 -0.84 7.43 -5.86
CA LEU A 149 0.44 7.20 -5.19
C LEU A 149 1.46 8.20 -5.70
N VAL A 150 2.01 8.98 -4.79
CA VAL A 150 2.98 10.04 -5.11
C VAL A 150 4.31 9.70 -4.45
N ARG A 151 5.37 9.64 -5.26
CA ARG A 151 6.74 9.62 -4.79
C ARG A 151 7.20 11.04 -4.55
N CYS A 152 7.54 11.35 -3.30
CA CYS A 152 7.98 12.67 -2.89
C CYS A 152 9.36 13.01 -3.45
N GLN A 153 9.44 14.02 -4.30
CA GLN A 153 10.69 14.47 -4.91
C GLN A 153 10.53 15.88 -5.50
N ASP A 154 11.59 16.68 -5.49
CA ASP A 154 11.58 18.06 -5.95
C ASP A 154 11.82 18.20 -7.46
N ILE A 155 12.23 17.12 -8.13
CA ILE A 155 12.57 17.10 -9.56
C ILE A 155 11.82 15.94 -10.22
N VAL A 156 11.23 16.22 -11.39
CA VAL A 156 10.58 15.21 -12.24
C VAL A 156 10.95 15.44 -13.71
N ASP A 157 10.82 14.40 -14.52
CA ASP A 157 11.02 14.49 -15.96
C ASP A 157 9.87 15.25 -16.62
N SER A 158 10.18 16.00 -17.69
CA SER A 158 9.19 16.67 -18.51
C SER A 158 8.24 15.64 -19.15
N GLY A 159 6.94 15.94 -19.13
CA GLY A 159 5.90 15.05 -19.66
C GLY A 159 5.31 14.08 -18.63
N THR A 160 5.71 14.15 -17.35
CA THR A 160 5.15 13.29 -16.30
C THR A 160 3.97 13.93 -15.58
N TYR A 161 3.18 13.09 -14.91
CA TYR A 161 2.16 13.54 -13.95
C TYR A 161 2.82 13.82 -12.61
N ALA A 162 2.57 15.01 -12.09
CA ALA A 162 3.16 15.48 -10.84
C ALA A 162 2.13 16.19 -9.98
N VAL A 163 2.33 16.14 -8.68
CA VAL A 163 1.69 17.04 -7.74
C VAL A 163 2.57 18.28 -7.63
N VAL A 164 2.00 19.43 -7.92
CA VAL A 164 2.70 20.71 -7.88
C VAL A 164 1.98 21.70 -6.98
N ILE A 165 2.73 22.53 -6.29
CA ILE A 165 2.26 23.61 -5.43
C ILE A 165 2.54 24.93 -6.16
N ILE A 166 1.53 25.77 -6.32
CA ILE A 166 1.64 27.05 -7.01
C ILE A 166 1.33 28.15 -6.02
N ASP A 167 2.17 29.17 -5.96
CA ASP A 167 2.00 30.34 -5.06
C ASP A 167 1.87 29.98 -3.56
N ASN A 168 2.41 28.84 -3.16
CA ASN A 168 2.21 28.26 -1.82
C ASN A 168 0.74 27.97 -1.46
N GLU A 169 -0.11 27.72 -2.43
CA GLU A 169 -1.47 27.22 -2.24
C GLU A 169 -1.49 25.69 -2.13
N ASP A 170 -2.68 25.11 -2.17
CA ASP A 170 -2.86 23.65 -2.14
C ASP A 170 -2.24 22.95 -3.36
N GLY A 171 -1.74 21.76 -3.15
CA GLY A 171 -1.18 20.94 -4.21
C GLY A 171 -2.21 20.51 -5.26
N VAL A 172 -1.87 20.64 -6.53
CA VAL A 172 -2.69 20.23 -7.67
C VAL A 172 -1.98 19.18 -8.52
N VAL A 173 -2.73 18.24 -9.06
CA VAL A 173 -2.21 17.24 -10.02
C VAL A 173 -2.25 17.81 -11.41
N LYS A 174 -1.12 17.78 -12.13
CA LYS A 174 -1.01 18.21 -13.52
C LYS A 174 0.02 17.37 -14.27
N LYS A 175 -0.07 17.38 -15.59
CA LYS A 175 1.00 16.94 -16.45
C LYS A 175 1.96 18.10 -16.65
N ILE A 176 3.21 17.94 -16.19
CA ILE A 176 4.21 18.99 -16.21
C ILE A 176 5.12 18.88 -17.43
N TYR A 177 5.30 19.98 -18.15
CA TYR A 177 6.28 20.10 -19.21
C TYR A 177 7.27 21.18 -18.82
N MET A 178 8.56 20.84 -18.87
CA MET A 178 9.64 21.73 -18.48
C MET A 178 10.63 21.89 -19.62
N SER A 179 11.03 23.13 -19.86
CA SER A 179 12.12 23.51 -20.73
C SER A 179 12.91 24.66 -20.10
N LYS A 180 14.02 25.09 -20.69
CA LYS A 180 14.85 26.15 -20.12
C LYS A 180 14.05 27.43 -19.88
N GLY A 181 13.84 27.77 -18.60
CA GLY A 181 13.12 28.97 -18.17
C GLY A 181 11.62 28.97 -18.45
N ARG A 182 11.01 27.78 -18.64
CA ARG A 182 9.56 27.63 -18.84
C ARG A 182 9.03 26.38 -18.20
N ILE A 183 7.92 26.51 -17.49
CA ILE A 183 7.12 25.42 -16.94
C ILE A 183 5.71 25.55 -17.51
N GLU A 184 5.18 24.46 -18.06
CA GLU A 184 3.82 24.39 -18.54
C GLU A 184 3.09 23.27 -17.81
N LEU A 185 1.98 23.59 -17.16
CA LEU A 185 1.12 22.67 -16.44
C LEU A 185 -0.14 22.43 -17.28
N ARG A 186 -0.34 21.16 -17.71
CA ARG A 186 -1.50 20.75 -18.51
C ARG A 186 -2.45 19.91 -17.68
N SER A 187 -3.72 20.17 -17.87
CA SER A 187 -4.82 19.30 -17.43
C SER A 187 -5.10 18.24 -18.51
N GLU A 188 -5.62 17.09 -18.13
CA GLU A 188 -6.15 16.13 -19.11
C GLU A 188 -7.55 16.52 -19.58
N ASN A 189 -8.30 17.24 -18.74
CA ASN A 189 -9.61 17.78 -19.09
C ASN A 189 -9.44 19.05 -19.95
N PRO A 190 -9.90 19.03 -21.22
CA PRO A 190 -9.71 20.15 -22.15
C PRO A 190 -10.43 21.45 -21.76
N TYR A 191 -11.37 21.40 -20.82
CA TYR A 191 -12.01 22.60 -20.27
C TYR A 191 -11.05 23.48 -19.44
N TYR A 192 -9.91 22.92 -19.04
CA TYR A 192 -8.89 23.62 -18.25
C TYR A 192 -7.68 23.96 -19.13
N PRO A 193 -7.51 25.23 -19.53
CA PRO A 193 -6.39 25.62 -20.37
C PRO A 193 -5.04 25.42 -19.66
N PRO A 194 -3.96 25.18 -20.40
CA PRO A 194 -2.63 25.09 -19.85
C PRO A 194 -2.23 26.37 -19.10
N ARG A 195 -1.57 26.21 -17.94
CA ARG A 195 -0.94 27.31 -17.21
C ARG A 195 0.55 27.34 -17.55
N ILE A 196 1.03 28.49 -18.00
CA ILE A 196 2.42 28.65 -18.42
C ILE A 196 3.10 29.64 -17.47
N PHE A 197 4.30 29.31 -17.04
CA PHE A 197 5.15 30.11 -16.17
C PHE A 197 6.50 30.30 -16.91
N GLU A 198 6.97 31.54 -17.06
CA GLU A 198 8.19 31.87 -17.79
C GLU A 198 9.12 32.75 -16.95
N GLY A 199 10.44 32.54 -17.12
CA GLY A 199 11.45 33.32 -16.42
C GLY A 199 11.32 33.20 -14.89
N GLU A 200 11.19 34.36 -14.23
CA GLU A 200 11.06 34.45 -12.78
C GLU A 200 9.77 33.81 -12.23
N GLU A 201 8.72 33.73 -13.04
CA GLU A 201 7.46 33.09 -12.62
C GLU A 201 7.59 31.59 -12.38
N CYS A 202 8.60 30.95 -12.96
CA CYS A 202 8.87 29.54 -12.68
C CYS A 202 9.10 29.26 -11.17
N ALA A 203 9.60 30.22 -10.41
CA ALA A 203 9.80 30.12 -8.97
C ALA A 203 8.48 29.99 -8.16
N ARG A 204 7.34 30.33 -8.78
CA ARG A 204 6.00 30.16 -8.18
C ARG A 204 5.54 28.70 -8.16
N VAL A 205 6.19 27.82 -8.95
CA VAL A 205 5.83 26.41 -9.09
C VAL A 205 6.85 25.56 -8.35
N ARG A 206 6.40 24.83 -7.36
CA ARG A 206 7.19 23.85 -6.64
C ARG A 206 6.63 22.45 -6.88
N ILE A 207 7.51 21.50 -7.16
CA ILE A 207 7.13 20.09 -7.30
C ILE A 207 7.06 19.50 -5.91
N PHE A 208 5.96 18.81 -5.59
CA PHE A 208 5.81 18.02 -4.37
C PHE A 208 6.23 16.56 -4.62
N GLY A 209 5.88 16.01 -5.79
CA GLY A 209 6.26 14.66 -6.14
C GLY A 209 5.71 14.17 -7.47
N LYS A 210 6.21 13.03 -7.90
CA LYS A 210 5.80 12.32 -9.12
C LYS A 210 4.65 11.36 -8.82
N VAL A 211 3.60 11.39 -9.64
CA VAL A 211 2.51 10.39 -9.58
C VAL A 211 3.01 9.09 -10.19
N ILE A 212 2.91 8.00 -9.43
CA ILE A 212 3.38 6.66 -9.80
C ILE A 212 2.21 5.77 -10.21
N GLU A 213 1.10 5.84 -9.48
CA GLU A 213 -0.07 4.96 -9.64
C GLU A 213 -1.35 5.76 -9.39
N CYS A 214 -2.45 5.31 -9.96
CA CYS A 214 -3.79 5.79 -9.65
C CYS A 214 -4.69 4.59 -9.34
N LYS A 215 -5.30 4.59 -8.14
CA LYS A 215 -6.25 3.59 -7.68
C LYS A 215 -7.66 4.15 -7.67
N ARG A 216 -8.60 3.40 -8.26
CA ARG A 216 -10.02 3.72 -8.22
C ARG A 216 -10.79 2.61 -7.52
N LYS A 217 -11.63 3.01 -6.55
CA LYS A 217 -12.59 2.11 -5.90
C LYS A 217 -13.97 2.36 -6.53
N PHE A 218 -14.69 1.28 -6.82
CA PHE A 218 -16.05 1.30 -7.36
C PHE A 218 -17.06 0.91 -6.30
#